data_b3fbac7a3f4fdb732ad50825839872db
#
_entry.id   b3fbac7a3f4fdb732ad50825839872db
#
_cell.length_a   1.000
_cell.length_b   1.000
_cell.length_c   1.000
_cell.angle_alpha   90.00
_cell.angle_beta   90.00
_cell.angle_gamma   90.00
#
_symmetry.space_group_name_H-M   'P 1'
#
loop_
_entity.id
_entity.type
_entity.pdbx_description
1 polymer ?
#
loop_
_entity_poly.entity_id
_entity_poly.type
_entity_poly.pdbx_seq_one_letter_code
_entity_poly.pdbx_strand_id
1 'polypeptide(L)'
;MEMGDPAQLEIEADILSADAVRLAPGTRARIRHWGGDDLDASVRRIEPGGFTKTSALGVEEQRTRVILDLTSPHAQWQTLGDAYRVDIEFILAEKNSALTIPLSALYRDGDGWAVYRINDARARHTAVQTGLRTATDVEITAGLANGDRVILQPDESIHDGSRVQTPPE
;
A
#
# COMPACT_ATOMS: atom_id res chain seq x y z
N MET A 1 24.69 -31.22 -9.01
CA MET A 1 24.40 -30.90 -7.61
C MET A 1 24.80 -29.44 -7.43
N GLU A 2 23.83 -28.52 -7.51
CA GLU A 2 24.07 -27.10 -7.22
C GLU A 2 24.13 -26.95 -5.71
N MET A 3 25.24 -26.41 -5.20
CA MET A 3 25.39 -26.06 -3.80
C MET A 3 25.31 -24.54 -3.70
N GLY A 4 24.14 -24.02 -3.37
CA GLY A 4 23.97 -22.63 -2.97
C GLY A 4 24.30 -22.44 -1.49
N ASP A 5 24.77 -21.25 -1.13
CA ASP A 5 24.92 -20.86 0.26
C ASP A 5 23.55 -20.40 0.79
N PRO A 6 22.91 -21.14 1.71
CA PRO A 6 21.60 -20.76 2.23
C PRO A 6 21.61 -19.44 3.02
N ALA A 7 22.76 -18.90 3.35
CA ALA A 7 22.89 -17.58 3.97
C ALA A 7 22.83 -16.44 2.95
N GLN A 8 22.79 -16.73 1.65
CA GLN A 8 22.80 -15.75 0.56
C GLN A 8 21.56 -15.91 -0.37
N LEU A 9 20.39 -16.13 0.23
CA LEU A 9 19.16 -16.16 -0.55
C LEU A 9 18.87 -14.78 -1.13
N GLU A 10 18.51 -14.77 -2.41
CA GLU A 10 17.95 -13.60 -3.08
C GLU A 10 16.50 -13.88 -3.49
N ILE A 11 15.73 -12.83 -3.64
CA ILE A 11 14.33 -12.95 -4.05
C ILE A 11 14.23 -12.49 -5.51
N GLU A 12 13.76 -13.37 -6.37
CA GLU A 12 13.43 -13.03 -7.76
C GLU A 12 11.94 -12.75 -7.90
N ALA A 13 11.60 -11.61 -8.51
CA ALA A 13 10.22 -11.24 -8.80
C ALA A 13 10.04 -10.93 -10.29
N ASP A 14 9.09 -11.61 -10.93
CA ASP A 14 8.64 -11.30 -12.29
C ASP A 14 7.52 -10.24 -12.21
N ILE A 15 7.86 -8.99 -12.41
CA ILE A 15 6.95 -7.84 -12.29
C ILE A 15 6.48 -7.40 -13.68
N LEU A 16 5.22 -6.97 -13.82
CA LEU A 16 4.75 -6.35 -15.05
C LEU A 16 5.65 -5.16 -15.41
N SER A 17 6.07 -5.07 -16.66
CA SER A 17 7.00 -4.02 -17.10
C SER A 17 6.45 -2.61 -16.84
N ALA A 18 5.12 -2.44 -16.94
CA ALA A 18 4.43 -1.19 -16.63
C ALA A 18 4.54 -0.77 -15.15
N ASP A 19 4.60 -1.75 -14.23
CA ASP A 19 4.76 -1.48 -12.80
C ASP A 19 6.23 -1.34 -12.40
N ALA A 20 7.12 -2.08 -13.06
CA ALA A 20 8.55 -2.06 -12.79
C ALA A 20 9.19 -0.68 -13.01
N VAL A 21 8.65 0.16 -13.90
CA VAL A 21 9.11 1.54 -14.13
C VAL A 21 8.94 2.45 -12.90
N ARG A 22 8.12 2.05 -11.93
CA ARG A 22 7.92 2.76 -10.67
C ARG A 22 8.92 2.37 -9.59
N LEU A 23 9.71 1.33 -9.84
CA LEU A 23 10.72 0.81 -8.93
C LEU A 23 12.09 1.40 -9.25
N ALA A 24 12.94 1.47 -8.25
CA ALA A 24 14.35 1.83 -8.39
C ALA A 24 15.21 0.95 -7.46
N PRO A 25 16.50 0.78 -7.74
CA PRO A 25 17.41 0.20 -6.75
C PRO A 25 17.31 0.93 -5.42
N GLY A 26 17.21 0.18 -4.31
CA GLY A 26 16.96 0.71 -2.98
C GLY A 26 15.47 0.86 -2.62
N THR A 27 14.52 0.64 -3.54
CA THR A 27 13.09 0.58 -3.18
C THR A 27 12.89 -0.51 -2.12
N ARG A 28 12.31 -0.11 -0.98
CA ARG A 28 12.00 -1.02 0.12
C ARG A 28 10.85 -1.95 -0.25
N ALA A 29 10.91 -3.17 0.26
CA ALA A 29 9.85 -4.14 0.09
C ALA A 29 9.65 -4.92 1.39
N ARG A 30 8.46 -5.50 1.55
CA ARG A 30 8.10 -6.41 2.60
C ARG A 30 7.76 -7.75 1.99
N ILE A 31 8.33 -8.81 2.56
CA ILE A 31 8.12 -10.19 2.14
C ILE A 31 7.14 -10.84 3.09
N ARG A 32 6.07 -11.39 2.54
CA ARG A 32 4.93 -11.93 3.29
C ARG A 32 4.59 -13.34 2.85
N HIS A 33 3.81 -14.04 3.65
CA HIS A 33 3.23 -15.37 3.34
C HIS A 33 4.26 -16.45 2.99
N TRP A 34 5.48 -16.34 3.51
CA TRP A 34 6.52 -17.35 3.34
C TRP A 34 6.50 -18.45 4.42
N GLY A 35 5.60 -18.33 5.41
CA GLY A 35 5.45 -19.28 6.52
C GLY A 35 5.99 -18.80 7.88
N GLY A 36 6.57 -17.60 7.93
CA GLY A 36 7.03 -16.91 9.14
C GLY A 36 6.53 -15.46 9.19
N ASP A 37 7.15 -14.67 10.07
CA ASP A 37 6.86 -13.23 10.22
C ASP A 37 7.30 -12.45 8.97
N ASP A 38 6.68 -11.28 8.74
CA ASP A 38 7.04 -10.40 7.64
C ASP A 38 8.54 -10.05 7.68
N LEU A 39 9.21 -10.10 6.53
CA LEU A 39 10.62 -9.75 6.39
C LEU A 39 10.79 -8.48 5.58
N ASP A 40 11.80 -7.68 5.92
CA ASP A 40 12.19 -6.53 5.13
C ASP A 40 13.18 -6.94 4.04
N ALA A 41 13.01 -6.32 2.87
CA ALA A 41 13.88 -6.48 1.71
C ALA A 41 14.07 -5.15 0.99
N SER A 42 15.04 -5.09 0.09
CA SER A 42 15.24 -3.95 -0.79
C SER A 42 15.57 -4.39 -2.21
N VAL A 43 15.11 -3.64 -3.19
CA VAL A 43 15.45 -3.87 -4.59
C VAL A 43 16.95 -3.65 -4.78
N ARG A 44 17.67 -4.70 -5.19
CA ARG A 44 19.07 -4.62 -5.56
C ARG A 44 19.23 -4.14 -7.00
N ARG A 45 18.51 -4.77 -7.92
CA ARG A 45 18.53 -4.40 -9.33
C ARG A 45 17.23 -4.76 -10.04
N ILE A 46 16.98 -4.08 -11.13
CA ILE A 46 15.94 -4.35 -12.10
C ILE A 46 16.62 -4.72 -13.40
N GLU A 47 16.31 -5.88 -13.96
CA GLU A 47 16.90 -6.30 -15.23
C GLU A 47 16.31 -5.45 -16.37
N PRO A 48 17.16 -4.92 -17.28
CA PRO A 48 16.68 -4.04 -18.35
C PRO A 48 15.89 -4.78 -19.42
N GLY A 49 16.00 -6.11 -19.47
CA GLY A 49 15.31 -6.96 -20.45
C GLY A 49 13.91 -7.34 -20.00
N GLY A 50 12.91 -7.08 -20.84
CA GLY A 50 11.58 -7.63 -20.68
C GLY A 50 11.46 -9.00 -21.35
N PHE A 51 10.58 -9.84 -20.82
CA PHE A 51 10.20 -11.13 -21.42
C PHE A 51 8.68 -11.32 -21.38
N THR A 52 8.18 -12.17 -22.29
CA THR A 52 6.76 -12.51 -22.32
C THR A 52 6.52 -13.74 -21.45
N LYS A 53 5.52 -13.65 -20.57
CA LYS A 53 5.05 -14.75 -19.73
C LYS A 53 3.54 -14.88 -19.88
N THR A 54 3.06 -16.09 -20.08
CA THR A 54 1.61 -16.36 -20.11
C THR A 54 1.10 -16.47 -18.68
N SER A 55 0.09 -15.67 -18.35
CA SER A 55 -0.58 -15.71 -17.04
C SER A 55 -1.44 -16.97 -16.90
N ALA A 56 -1.91 -17.26 -15.70
CA ALA A 56 -2.82 -18.37 -15.43
C ALA A 56 -4.16 -18.30 -16.22
N LEU A 57 -4.52 -17.11 -16.69
CA LEU A 57 -5.70 -16.88 -17.52
C LEU A 57 -5.42 -16.99 -19.03
N GLY A 58 -4.21 -17.38 -19.43
CA GLY A 58 -3.82 -17.52 -20.83
C GLY A 58 -3.48 -16.21 -21.55
N VAL A 59 -3.34 -15.10 -20.81
CA VAL A 59 -2.98 -13.79 -21.38
C VAL A 59 -1.46 -13.62 -21.36
N GLU A 60 -0.90 -13.18 -22.48
CA GLU A 60 0.50 -12.82 -22.58
C GLU A 60 0.77 -11.49 -21.86
N GLU A 61 1.73 -11.48 -20.96
CA GLU A 61 2.14 -10.33 -20.15
C GLU A 61 3.62 -10.03 -20.36
N GLN A 62 3.93 -8.76 -20.55
CA GLN A 62 5.32 -8.30 -20.59
C GLN A 62 5.81 -8.07 -19.16
N ARG A 63 6.83 -8.83 -18.79
CA ARG A 63 7.40 -8.79 -17.44
C ARG A 63 8.89 -8.48 -17.48
N THR A 64 9.40 -7.96 -16.40
CA THR A 64 10.84 -7.80 -16.15
C THR A 64 11.20 -8.42 -14.81
N ARG A 65 12.43 -8.85 -14.66
CA ARG A 65 12.92 -9.46 -13.44
C ARG A 65 13.48 -8.40 -12.51
N VAL A 66 13.04 -8.46 -11.26
CA VAL A 66 13.50 -7.61 -10.16
C VAL A 66 14.14 -8.52 -9.12
N ILE A 67 15.37 -8.21 -8.75
CA ILE A 67 16.11 -8.93 -7.73
C ILE A 67 16.13 -8.11 -6.45
N LEU A 68 15.76 -8.77 -5.35
CA LEU A 68 15.76 -8.15 -4.02
C LEU A 68 16.69 -8.90 -3.08
N ASP A 69 17.31 -8.15 -2.19
CA ASP A 69 18.06 -8.67 -1.05
C ASP A 69 17.21 -8.57 0.22
N LEU A 70 17.24 -9.62 1.03
CA LEU A 70 16.67 -9.59 2.38
C LEU A 70 17.53 -8.66 3.24
N THR A 71 16.89 -7.70 3.91
CA THR A 71 17.54 -6.77 4.84
C THR A 71 17.27 -7.12 6.30
N SER A 72 16.28 -7.98 6.56
CA SER A 72 16.06 -8.57 7.88
C SER A 72 17.23 -9.46 8.29
N PRO A 73 17.56 -9.52 9.60
CA PRO A 73 18.61 -10.39 10.11
C PRO A 73 18.39 -11.86 9.73
N HIS A 74 19.44 -12.58 9.35
CA HIS A 74 19.37 -13.99 8.95
C HIS A 74 18.66 -14.90 9.96
N ALA A 75 18.77 -14.58 11.25
CA ALA A 75 18.09 -15.34 12.32
C ALA A 75 16.56 -15.38 12.16
N GLN A 76 15.95 -14.41 11.46
CA GLN A 76 14.50 -14.33 11.27
C GLN A 76 14.01 -15.20 10.10
N TRP A 77 14.90 -15.59 9.18
CA TRP A 77 14.52 -16.34 7.98
C TRP A 77 15.37 -17.60 7.74
N GLN A 78 15.95 -18.17 8.80
CA GLN A 78 16.74 -19.42 8.72
C GLN A 78 15.98 -20.62 8.15
N THR A 79 14.65 -20.60 8.28
CA THR A 79 13.77 -21.66 7.79
C THR A 79 13.23 -21.38 6.36
N LEU A 80 13.55 -20.21 5.79
CA LEU A 80 13.24 -19.91 4.40
C LEU A 80 14.17 -20.71 3.49
N GLY A 81 13.59 -21.57 2.67
CA GLY A 81 14.33 -22.44 1.75
C GLY A 81 14.40 -21.88 0.34
N ASP A 82 15.31 -22.47 -0.45
CA ASP A 82 15.39 -22.20 -1.87
C ASP A 82 14.09 -22.58 -2.58
N ALA A 83 13.73 -21.82 -3.61
CA ALA A 83 12.49 -21.97 -4.42
C ALA A 83 11.18 -21.84 -3.63
N TYR A 84 11.19 -21.25 -2.43
CA TYR A 84 9.96 -20.95 -1.72
C TYR A 84 9.22 -19.81 -2.41
N ARG A 85 7.91 -19.96 -2.49
CA ARG A 85 7.03 -18.88 -2.98
C ARG A 85 6.77 -17.89 -1.85
N VAL A 86 6.92 -16.61 -2.18
CA VAL A 86 6.68 -15.49 -1.27
C VAL A 86 5.83 -14.43 -1.94
N ASP A 87 5.12 -13.62 -1.17
CA ASP A 87 4.45 -12.43 -1.65
C ASP A 87 5.30 -11.20 -1.35
N ILE A 88 5.40 -10.29 -2.30
CA ILE A 88 6.23 -9.10 -2.21
C ILE A 88 5.35 -7.85 -2.27
N GLU A 89 5.45 -7.03 -1.24
CA GLU A 89 4.80 -5.73 -1.15
C GLU A 89 5.86 -4.63 -1.29
N PHE A 90 5.87 -3.93 -2.45
CA PHE A 90 6.80 -2.81 -2.67
C PHE A 90 6.30 -1.53 -2.02
N ILE A 91 7.15 -0.87 -1.24
CA ILE A 91 6.85 0.39 -0.56
C ILE A 91 7.27 1.54 -1.46
N LEU A 92 6.34 2.03 -2.28
CA LEU A 92 6.61 3.09 -3.26
C LEU A 92 6.66 4.49 -2.64
N ALA A 93 5.94 4.68 -1.55
CA ALA A 93 5.96 5.93 -0.77
C ALA A 93 5.60 5.63 0.67
N GLU A 94 6.23 6.34 1.59
CA GLU A 94 5.98 6.23 3.01
C GLU A 94 6.02 7.62 3.65
N LYS A 95 5.16 7.84 4.61
CA LYS A 95 5.14 9.07 5.40
C LYS A 95 4.93 8.72 6.87
N ASN A 96 5.92 9.03 7.69
CA ASN A 96 5.95 8.64 9.10
C ASN A 96 4.94 9.41 9.98
N SER A 97 4.42 10.53 9.49
CA SER A 97 3.44 11.34 10.21
C SER A 97 2.50 11.97 9.22
N ALA A 98 1.30 11.44 9.13
CA ALA A 98 0.25 11.95 8.26
C ALA A 98 -1.09 11.94 9.01
N LEU A 99 -1.90 12.98 8.81
CA LEU A 99 -3.28 12.95 9.21
C LEU A 99 -4.03 12.07 8.20
N THR A 100 -4.60 10.97 8.65
CA THR A 100 -5.32 10.04 7.78
C THR A 100 -6.77 9.89 8.22
N ILE A 101 -7.62 9.60 7.25
CA ILE A 101 -9.01 9.20 7.48
C ILE A 101 -9.29 7.92 6.68
N PRO A 102 -10.26 7.08 7.11
CA PRO A 102 -10.73 5.99 6.29
C PRO A 102 -11.25 6.48 4.95
N LEU A 103 -10.91 5.75 3.89
CA LEU A 103 -11.32 6.09 2.53
C LEU A 103 -12.85 6.19 2.38
N SER A 104 -13.58 5.44 3.21
CA SER A 104 -15.04 5.43 3.27
C SER A 104 -15.67 6.73 3.79
N ALA A 105 -14.88 7.63 4.38
CA ALA A 105 -15.35 8.95 4.80
C ALA A 105 -15.28 9.99 3.68
N LEU A 106 -14.50 9.71 2.62
CA LEU A 106 -14.22 10.63 1.54
C LEU A 106 -15.25 10.49 0.43
N TYR A 107 -15.82 11.59 -0.05
CA TYR A 107 -16.70 11.59 -1.21
C TYR A 107 -16.32 12.67 -2.22
N ARG A 108 -16.80 12.54 -3.45
CA ARG A 108 -16.54 13.50 -4.52
C ARG A 108 -17.45 14.70 -4.34
N ASP A 109 -16.85 15.88 -4.47
CA ASP A 109 -17.55 17.17 -4.46
C ASP A 109 -17.06 18.00 -5.65
N GLY A 110 -17.82 17.97 -6.73
CA GLY A 110 -17.40 18.54 -8.01
C GLY A 110 -16.08 17.91 -8.47
N ASP A 111 -15.07 18.75 -8.73
CA ASP A 111 -13.73 18.32 -9.11
C ASP A 111 -12.82 17.98 -7.91
N GLY A 112 -13.29 18.22 -6.68
CA GLY A 112 -12.54 18.02 -5.46
C GLY A 112 -13.00 16.83 -4.62
N TRP A 113 -12.53 16.84 -3.37
CA TRP A 113 -12.87 15.88 -2.35
C TRP A 113 -13.42 16.61 -1.12
N ALA A 114 -14.41 16.02 -0.48
CA ALA A 114 -14.98 16.52 0.77
C ALA A 114 -15.24 15.38 1.75
N VAL A 115 -15.46 15.78 3.00
CA VAL A 115 -15.93 14.94 4.10
C VAL A 115 -17.02 15.66 4.85
N TYR A 116 -17.85 14.91 5.58
CA TYR A 116 -18.70 15.49 6.61
C TYR A 116 -17.99 15.40 7.97
N ARG A 117 -17.50 16.56 8.46
CA ARG A 117 -16.96 16.68 9.79
C ARG A 117 -18.08 16.85 10.81
N ILE A 118 -17.97 16.22 11.96
CA ILE A 118 -18.94 16.37 13.04
C ILE A 118 -18.52 17.53 13.95
N ASN A 119 -19.38 18.54 14.03
CA ASN A 119 -19.23 19.65 14.96
C ASN A 119 -20.58 19.90 15.66
N ASP A 120 -20.59 19.96 17.00
CA ASP A 120 -21.79 20.18 17.83
C ASP A 120 -22.95 19.26 17.44
N ALA A 121 -22.70 17.95 17.30
CA ALA A 121 -23.66 16.95 16.87
C ALA A 121 -24.33 17.24 15.51
N ARG A 122 -23.65 17.98 14.63
CA ARG A 122 -24.09 18.26 13.28
C ARG A 122 -23.01 17.93 12.25
N ALA A 123 -23.44 17.43 11.12
CA ALA A 123 -22.59 17.25 9.96
C ALA A 123 -22.21 18.63 9.38
N ARG A 124 -20.95 18.83 9.09
CA ARG A 124 -20.43 20.00 8.41
C ARG A 124 -19.66 19.58 7.17
N HIS A 125 -20.17 19.98 6.02
CA HIS A 125 -19.47 19.84 4.76
C HIS A 125 -18.10 20.52 4.85
N THR A 126 -17.04 19.78 4.54
CA THR A 126 -15.67 20.29 4.64
C THR A 126 -14.87 19.81 3.44
N ALA A 127 -14.49 20.75 2.57
CA ALA A 127 -13.60 20.46 1.45
C ALA A 127 -12.21 20.09 1.99
N VAL A 128 -11.59 19.07 1.42
CA VAL A 128 -10.30 18.55 1.84
C VAL A 128 -9.34 18.39 0.67
N GLN A 129 -8.04 18.51 0.97
CA GLN A 129 -6.99 18.12 0.03
C GLN A 129 -6.40 16.79 0.48
N THR A 130 -6.21 15.89 -0.48
CA THR A 130 -5.71 14.54 -0.21
C THR A 130 -4.26 14.41 -0.69
N GLY A 131 -3.49 13.56 0.02
CA GLY A 131 -2.14 13.18 -0.34
C GLY A 131 -2.03 11.69 -0.70
N LEU A 132 -1.14 10.97 -0.02
CA LEU A 132 -0.94 9.53 -0.21
C LEU A 132 -2.21 8.75 0.12
N ARG A 133 -2.39 7.64 -0.60
CA ARG A 133 -3.57 6.79 -0.48
C ARG A 133 -3.16 5.34 -0.37
N THR A 134 -3.77 4.62 0.55
CA THR A 134 -3.68 3.16 0.67
C THR A 134 -4.98 2.50 0.20
N ALA A 135 -5.12 1.21 0.41
CA ALA A 135 -6.37 0.49 0.12
C ALA A 135 -7.52 0.90 1.06
N THR A 136 -7.20 1.33 2.30
CA THR A 136 -8.19 1.60 3.37
C THR A 136 -8.25 3.06 3.77
N ASP A 137 -7.16 3.81 3.62
CA ASP A 137 -6.96 5.13 4.18
C ASP A 137 -6.45 6.13 3.16
N VAL A 138 -6.71 7.41 3.43
CA VAL A 138 -6.21 8.53 2.64
C VAL A 138 -5.61 9.59 3.55
N GLU A 139 -4.46 10.10 3.17
CA GLU A 139 -3.86 11.27 3.82
C GLU A 139 -4.66 12.53 3.51
N ILE A 140 -4.87 13.34 4.54
CA ILE A 140 -5.44 14.69 4.42
C ILE A 140 -4.32 15.71 4.61
N THR A 141 -4.07 16.50 3.57
CA THR A 141 -3.03 17.54 3.59
C THR A 141 -3.58 18.91 3.97
N ALA A 142 -4.88 19.14 3.81
CA ALA A 142 -5.57 20.34 4.25
C ALA A 142 -7.07 20.08 4.44
N GLY A 143 -7.71 20.89 5.29
CA GLY A 143 -9.17 20.86 5.51
C GLY A 143 -9.59 20.21 6.83
N LEU A 144 -8.75 19.37 7.44
CA LEU A 144 -9.00 18.77 8.75
C LEU A 144 -7.82 18.99 9.70
N ALA A 145 -8.11 18.90 10.98
CA ALA A 145 -7.13 18.88 12.06
C ALA A 145 -7.14 17.55 12.80
N ASN A 146 -6.05 17.27 13.51
CA ASN A 146 -5.99 16.08 14.35
C ASN A 146 -7.05 16.13 15.44
N GLY A 147 -7.80 15.04 15.61
CA GLY A 147 -8.93 14.93 16.54
C GLY A 147 -10.28 15.32 15.93
N ASP A 148 -10.33 15.81 14.70
CA ASP A 148 -11.62 15.99 13.99
C ASP A 148 -12.31 14.63 13.78
N ARG A 149 -13.63 14.61 13.97
CA ARG A 149 -14.47 13.43 13.76
C ARG A 149 -15.17 13.55 12.41
N VAL A 150 -15.13 12.48 11.62
CA VAL A 150 -15.74 12.45 10.29
C VAL A 150 -16.79 11.34 10.20
N ILE A 151 -17.80 11.55 9.34
CA ILE A 151 -18.83 10.55 9.08
C ILE A 151 -18.27 9.55 8.07
N LEU A 152 -18.39 8.25 8.41
CA LEU A 152 -18.05 7.17 7.49
C LEU A 152 -19.25 6.83 6.61
N GLN A 153 -19.01 6.55 5.33
CA GLN A 153 -20.04 6.17 4.35
C GLN A 153 -21.26 7.09 4.38
N PRO A 154 -21.10 8.43 4.21
CA PRO A 154 -22.23 9.32 4.18
C PRO A 154 -23.16 8.93 3.02
N ASP A 155 -24.43 8.75 3.33
CA ASP A 155 -25.48 8.52 2.34
C ASP A 155 -26.13 9.84 1.87
N GLU A 156 -27.03 9.76 0.91
CA GLU A 156 -27.71 10.91 0.35
C GLU A 156 -28.57 11.71 1.33
N SER A 157 -28.88 11.17 2.52
CA SER A 157 -29.65 11.84 3.56
C SER A 157 -28.80 12.82 4.37
N ILE A 158 -27.48 12.71 4.32
CA ILE A 158 -26.56 13.56 5.04
C ILE A 158 -26.24 14.81 4.24
N HIS A 159 -26.61 15.95 4.78
CA HIS A 159 -26.35 17.28 4.19
C HIS A 159 -25.65 18.17 5.23
N ASP A 160 -25.13 19.30 4.80
CA ASP A 160 -24.56 20.29 5.72
C ASP A 160 -25.64 20.75 6.74
N GLY A 161 -25.28 20.67 8.03
CA GLY A 161 -26.18 20.95 9.13
C GLY A 161 -27.04 19.78 9.63
N SER A 162 -27.05 18.62 8.95
CA SER A 162 -27.77 17.43 9.40
C SER A 162 -27.40 17.07 10.82
N ARG A 163 -28.40 16.77 11.66
CA ARG A 163 -28.17 16.31 13.04
C ARG A 163 -27.68 14.86 13.02
N VAL A 164 -26.58 14.61 13.68
CA VAL A 164 -26.00 13.26 13.77
C VAL A 164 -25.95 12.81 15.22
N GLN A 165 -26.21 11.53 15.44
CA GLN A 165 -26.00 10.88 16.72
C GLN A 165 -24.77 10.00 16.61
N THR A 166 -23.83 10.19 17.51
CA THR A 166 -22.70 9.29 17.62
C THR A 166 -23.12 8.12 18.48
N PRO A 167 -22.85 6.85 18.05
CA PRO A 167 -23.04 5.72 18.94
C PRO A 167 -22.21 5.91 20.21
N PRO A 168 -22.69 5.46 21.38
CA PRO A 168 -21.84 5.46 22.58
C PRO A 168 -20.62 4.57 22.34
N GLU A 169 -19.47 4.98 22.86
CA GLU A 169 -18.23 4.19 22.84
C GLU A 169 -18.37 2.91 23.63
#